data_09f4ea5a92f9b34cf748d7649ef81f36
#
_entry.id   09f4ea5a92f9b34cf748d7649ef81f36
#
_cell.length_a   1.000
_cell.length_b   1.000
_cell.length_c   1.000
_cell.angle_alpha   90.00
_cell.angle_beta   90.00
_cell.angle_gamma   90.00
#
_symmetry.space_group_name_H-M   'P 1'
#
loop_
_entity.id
_entity.type
_entity.pdbx_description
1 polymer ?
#
loop_
_entity_poly.entity_id
_entity_poly.type
_entity_poly.pdbx_seq_one_letter_code
_entity_poly.pdbx_strand_id
1 'polypeptide(L)'
;MSCTKNYTSLPRTTTPEEGGVLSSEIKGFLHDCDARGLNMHSFMLVRSGAVVAECYWAPFKKDVPHTMFSFSKGITGTAVGFAVSEGLLSLDDKVSKFFPYSVKNDKYNTYNDTVTVRHLITHQSGKKISVLNNCEKHEWLENWLSAPFADAPGEKFNYLSENIYMLSRIVSKVSGQSLTEYLTPRLFEPLGIETPYWETDHNGFAAGGWGAYFKTEDMAKIGICYLNRGKYNGRQVIPEEWIDMATSRQIQKIPSVFNENTGYGFQVFIQSEEMGTFSFNGLYSQFVVMYPKYDAVFVCTAGEPQEDLFMRLLQKHFPAAFTDKIPAEAKPDEFEKLKEYIYKCEHRTPPMALRKPETEAKINGRHISMRKRGNAGVLGTGNLFMLSHRSGQIDDFSFHFSENGLKVRFKEKNSPVSEISVGLEGQYEYSEIQLSSLTVPVASYGTWLNDKSFRLTIIPISMAQYREFTFTFRADGSVGVKSVAKPGFKELFEFYLMFNGTRPGGFLKKACGVLGSAMSLVLDPNFGGRIERKHSAAG
;
A
#
# COMPACT_ATOMS: atom_id res chain seq x y z
N MET A 1 -32.37 3.06 -15.05
CA MET A 1 -32.64 2.45 -13.73
C MET A 1 -31.31 2.02 -13.15
N SER A 2 -30.80 2.74 -12.16
CA SER A 2 -29.57 2.38 -11.44
C SER A 2 -29.89 1.16 -10.58
N CYS A 3 -29.45 -0.01 -11.01
CA CYS A 3 -29.46 -1.20 -10.17
C CYS A 3 -28.41 -0.98 -9.08
N THR A 4 -28.83 -0.58 -7.89
CA THR A 4 -27.96 -0.56 -6.71
C THR A 4 -27.52 -2.00 -6.43
N LYS A 5 -26.32 -2.37 -6.89
CA LYS A 5 -25.71 -3.65 -6.54
C LYS A 5 -25.54 -3.68 -5.02
N ASN A 6 -26.28 -4.53 -4.34
CA ASN A 6 -26.14 -4.75 -2.89
C ASN A 6 -24.83 -5.52 -2.65
N TYR A 7 -23.75 -4.79 -2.37
CA TYR A 7 -22.52 -5.38 -1.88
C TYR A 7 -22.72 -5.83 -0.44
N THR A 8 -22.89 -7.14 -0.24
CA THR A 8 -23.13 -7.70 1.10
C THR A 8 -21.87 -7.69 1.94
N SER A 9 -21.95 -7.11 3.13
CA SER A 9 -20.89 -7.21 4.13
C SER A 9 -20.76 -8.65 4.67
N LEU A 10 -19.56 -9.02 5.11
CA LEU A 10 -19.33 -10.28 5.82
C LEU A 10 -20.14 -10.32 7.11
N PRO A 11 -20.63 -11.49 7.54
CA PRO A 11 -21.24 -11.63 8.86
C PRO A 11 -20.22 -11.33 9.98
N ARG A 12 -20.70 -10.88 11.14
CA ARG A 12 -19.90 -10.61 12.33
C ARG A 12 -20.40 -11.46 13.48
N THR A 13 -19.46 -12.01 14.28
CA THR A 13 -19.80 -12.64 15.55
C THR A 13 -20.09 -11.58 16.61
N THR A 14 -20.83 -11.92 17.66
CA THR A 14 -21.10 -11.01 18.79
C THR A 14 -19.83 -10.83 19.62
N THR A 15 -19.06 -11.91 19.81
CA THR A 15 -17.77 -11.91 20.49
C THR A 15 -16.75 -12.71 19.66
N PRO A 16 -15.44 -12.48 19.80
CA PRO A 16 -14.42 -13.32 19.18
C PRO A 16 -14.52 -14.79 19.64
N GLU A 17 -14.88 -15.02 20.90
CA GLU A 17 -15.02 -16.35 21.49
C GLU A 17 -16.11 -17.20 20.80
N GLU A 18 -17.21 -16.58 20.37
CA GLU A 18 -18.23 -17.27 19.55
C GLU A 18 -17.64 -17.80 18.23
N GLY A 19 -16.67 -17.07 17.67
CA GLY A 19 -15.90 -17.52 16.51
C GLY A 19 -14.71 -18.43 16.86
N GLY A 20 -14.57 -18.83 18.13
CA GLY A 20 -13.45 -19.68 18.58
C GLY A 20 -12.11 -18.96 18.61
N VAL A 21 -12.09 -17.65 18.86
CA VAL A 21 -10.87 -16.84 18.93
C VAL A 21 -10.78 -16.14 20.28
N LEU A 22 -9.59 -16.16 20.90
CA LEU A 22 -9.38 -15.56 22.21
C LEU A 22 -9.21 -14.04 22.11
N SER A 23 -10.10 -13.28 22.74
CA SER A 23 -10.01 -11.81 22.84
C SER A 23 -8.69 -11.34 23.47
N SER A 24 -8.16 -12.11 24.43
CA SER A 24 -6.88 -11.80 25.07
C SER A 24 -5.70 -11.80 24.11
N GLU A 25 -5.65 -12.75 23.16
CA GLU A 25 -4.59 -12.84 22.16
C GLU A 25 -4.72 -11.74 21.10
N ILE A 26 -5.96 -11.44 20.65
CA ILE A 26 -6.19 -10.30 19.74
C ILE A 26 -5.72 -9.01 20.40
N LYS A 27 -6.14 -8.75 21.66
CA LYS A 27 -5.73 -7.56 22.41
C LYS A 27 -4.21 -7.54 22.60
N GLY A 28 -3.59 -8.69 22.92
CA GLY A 28 -2.14 -8.83 23.06
C GLY A 28 -1.40 -8.46 21.77
N PHE A 29 -1.89 -8.89 20.62
CA PHE A 29 -1.33 -8.54 19.33
C PHE A 29 -1.41 -7.02 19.08
N LEU A 30 -2.60 -6.41 19.24
CA LEU A 30 -2.80 -4.98 19.03
C LEU A 30 -1.93 -4.14 19.98
N HIS A 31 -1.87 -4.56 21.26
CA HIS A 31 -1.01 -3.91 22.24
C HIS A 31 0.49 -4.03 21.90
N ASP A 32 0.94 -5.20 21.46
CA ASP A 32 2.33 -5.42 21.06
C ASP A 32 2.72 -4.59 19.83
N CYS A 33 1.80 -4.41 18.87
CA CYS A 33 1.99 -3.50 17.74
C CYS A 33 2.18 -2.05 18.22
N ASP A 34 1.29 -1.57 19.06
CA ASP A 34 1.35 -0.21 19.60
C ASP A 34 2.60 0.05 20.45
N ALA A 35 2.93 -0.89 21.35
CA ALA A 35 4.09 -0.76 22.24
C ALA A 35 5.42 -0.69 21.46
N ARG A 36 5.44 -1.18 20.23
CA ARG A 36 6.59 -1.09 19.31
C ARG A 36 6.47 0.06 18.30
N GLY A 37 5.41 0.85 18.38
CA GLY A 37 5.18 1.99 17.51
C GLY A 37 4.87 1.62 16.06
N LEU A 38 4.33 0.42 15.81
CA LEU A 38 3.94 0.01 14.47
C LEU A 38 2.78 0.86 13.96
N ASN A 39 2.88 1.32 12.73
CA ASN A 39 1.90 2.23 12.13
C ASN A 39 0.76 1.44 11.45
N MET A 40 -0.16 0.95 12.28
CA MET A 40 -1.36 0.23 11.83
C MET A 40 -2.44 1.19 11.32
N HIS A 41 -3.10 0.82 10.21
CA HIS A 41 -4.22 1.56 9.65
C HIS A 41 -5.54 0.81 9.82
N SER A 42 -5.55 -0.47 9.49
CA SER A 42 -6.70 -1.35 9.72
C SER A 42 -6.27 -2.77 10.06
N PHE A 43 -7.18 -3.48 10.71
CA PHE A 43 -7.05 -4.88 11.05
C PHE A 43 -8.42 -5.54 10.95
N MET A 44 -8.47 -6.75 10.41
CA MET A 44 -9.65 -7.61 10.42
C MET A 44 -9.24 -9.07 10.56
N LEU A 45 -9.89 -9.78 11.45
CA LEU A 45 -9.74 -11.22 11.61
C LEU A 45 -11.07 -11.90 11.29
N VAL A 46 -11.00 -12.85 10.35
CA VAL A 46 -12.13 -13.67 9.94
C VAL A 46 -11.87 -15.11 10.36
N ARG A 47 -12.86 -15.79 10.90
CA ARG A 47 -12.85 -17.24 11.12
C ARG A 47 -14.19 -17.84 10.70
N SER A 48 -14.15 -18.99 10.01
CA SER A 48 -15.33 -19.69 9.50
C SER A 48 -16.30 -18.78 8.73
N GLY A 49 -15.71 -17.87 7.94
CA GLY A 49 -16.45 -16.93 7.10
C GLY A 49 -17.08 -15.72 7.82
N ALA A 50 -16.93 -15.60 9.14
CA ALA A 50 -17.42 -14.46 9.92
C ALA A 50 -16.27 -13.59 10.48
N VAL A 51 -16.45 -12.28 10.49
CA VAL A 51 -15.52 -11.34 11.14
C VAL A 51 -15.65 -11.50 12.65
N VAL A 52 -14.56 -11.83 13.31
CA VAL A 52 -14.50 -12.00 14.76
C VAL A 52 -13.94 -10.77 15.49
N ALA A 53 -13.11 -9.99 14.80
CA ALA A 53 -12.64 -8.69 15.28
C ALA A 53 -12.22 -7.81 14.10
N GLU A 54 -12.44 -6.52 14.22
CA GLU A 54 -11.95 -5.50 13.30
C GLU A 54 -11.58 -4.21 14.06
N CYS A 55 -10.61 -3.45 13.54
CA CYS A 55 -10.18 -2.17 14.09
C CYS A 55 -9.68 -1.26 12.97
N TYR A 56 -10.04 0.02 13.02
CA TYR A 56 -9.57 1.05 12.09
C TYR A 56 -8.96 2.19 12.89
N TRP A 57 -7.65 2.30 12.87
CA TRP A 57 -6.96 3.36 13.62
C TRP A 57 -7.28 4.74 13.04
N ALA A 58 -7.75 5.67 13.87
CA ALA A 58 -7.95 7.04 13.42
C ALA A 58 -6.62 7.62 12.87
N PRO A 59 -6.66 8.32 11.73
CA PRO A 59 -7.82 8.82 10.98
C PRO A 59 -8.35 7.88 9.87
N PHE A 60 -7.85 6.64 9.76
CA PHE A 60 -8.26 5.71 8.70
C PHE A 60 -9.71 5.25 8.89
N LYS A 61 -10.38 4.92 7.78
CA LYS A 61 -11.81 4.62 7.77
C LYS A 61 -12.12 3.34 7.02
N LYS A 62 -13.10 2.61 7.50
CA LYS A 62 -13.59 1.33 6.96
C LYS A 62 -13.94 1.38 5.46
N ASP A 63 -14.58 2.47 5.02
CA ASP A 63 -15.13 2.58 3.67
C ASP A 63 -14.16 3.21 2.67
N VAL A 64 -12.94 3.56 3.09
CA VAL A 64 -11.92 4.13 2.23
C VAL A 64 -11.00 3.03 1.73
N PRO A 65 -10.93 2.79 0.40
CA PRO A 65 -9.97 1.84 -0.16
C PRO A 65 -8.54 2.31 0.07
N HIS A 66 -7.67 1.35 0.43
CA HIS A 66 -6.26 1.60 0.70
C HIS A 66 -5.38 1.07 -0.44
N THR A 67 -4.26 1.70 -0.73
CA THR A 67 -3.28 1.22 -1.72
C THR A 67 -2.67 -0.10 -1.28
N MET A 68 -2.63 -1.06 -2.20
CA MET A 68 -2.25 -2.45 -1.89
C MET A 68 -0.82 -2.80 -2.24
N PHE A 69 -0.11 -1.95 -2.95
CA PHE A 69 1.23 -2.30 -3.44
C PHE A 69 1.28 -3.70 -4.07
N SER A 70 2.19 -4.55 -3.62
CA SER A 70 2.41 -5.88 -4.19
C SER A 70 1.31 -6.91 -3.95
N PHE A 71 0.36 -6.67 -3.05
CA PHE A 71 -0.86 -7.47 -2.98
C PHE A 71 -1.57 -7.55 -4.35
N SER A 72 -1.51 -6.49 -5.14
CA SER A 72 -2.03 -6.42 -6.51
C SER A 72 -1.56 -7.57 -7.40
N LYS A 73 -0.36 -8.11 -7.14
CA LYS A 73 0.22 -9.22 -7.90
C LYS A 73 -0.61 -10.49 -7.81
N GLY A 74 -1.12 -10.80 -6.61
CA GLY A 74 -2.00 -11.95 -6.39
C GLY A 74 -3.29 -11.85 -7.22
N ILE A 75 -3.84 -10.64 -7.33
CA ILE A 75 -5.06 -10.39 -8.12
C ILE A 75 -4.78 -10.50 -9.62
N THR A 76 -3.63 -10.00 -10.09
CA THR A 76 -3.20 -10.19 -11.48
C THR A 76 -2.90 -11.67 -11.76
N GLY A 77 -2.30 -12.40 -10.79
CA GLY A 77 -2.14 -13.85 -10.87
C GLY A 77 -3.47 -14.57 -11.03
N THR A 78 -4.49 -14.16 -10.27
CA THR A 78 -5.87 -14.69 -10.39
C THR A 78 -6.44 -14.46 -11.81
N ALA A 79 -6.20 -13.27 -12.40
CA ALA A 79 -6.61 -12.99 -13.78
C ALA A 79 -5.93 -13.94 -14.80
N VAL A 80 -4.64 -14.23 -14.59
CA VAL A 80 -3.94 -15.25 -15.40
C VAL A 80 -4.61 -16.62 -15.25
N GLY A 81 -5.02 -16.98 -14.01
CA GLY A 81 -5.73 -18.23 -13.74
C GLY A 81 -7.04 -18.36 -14.50
N PHE A 82 -7.85 -17.30 -14.55
CA PHE A 82 -9.05 -17.28 -15.37
C PHE A 82 -8.71 -17.43 -16.86
N ALA A 83 -7.72 -16.70 -17.36
CA ALA A 83 -7.34 -16.76 -18.76
C ALA A 83 -6.80 -18.14 -19.18
N VAL A 84 -6.09 -18.83 -18.29
CA VAL A 84 -5.65 -20.23 -18.49
C VAL A 84 -6.85 -21.16 -18.52
N SER A 85 -7.78 -21.06 -17.56
CA SER A 85 -8.96 -21.92 -17.50
C SER A 85 -9.93 -21.71 -18.65
N GLU A 86 -9.97 -20.50 -19.21
CA GLU A 86 -10.76 -20.15 -20.41
C GLU A 86 -10.06 -20.53 -21.72
N GLY A 87 -8.82 -21.07 -21.66
CA GLY A 87 -8.05 -21.46 -22.84
C GLY A 87 -7.53 -20.27 -23.68
N LEU A 88 -7.53 -19.06 -23.11
CA LEU A 88 -7.05 -17.85 -23.78
C LEU A 88 -5.51 -17.79 -23.86
N LEU A 89 -4.84 -18.41 -22.90
CA LEU A 89 -3.38 -18.53 -22.84
C LEU A 89 -2.95 -19.80 -22.10
N SER A 90 -1.70 -20.21 -22.30
CA SER A 90 -1.03 -21.27 -21.54
C SER A 90 0.11 -20.69 -20.71
N LEU A 91 0.42 -21.31 -19.57
CA LEU A 91 1.61 -20.96 -18.79
C LEU A 91 2.92 -21.14 -19.57
N ASP A 92 2.92 -22.02 -20.57
CA ASP A 92 4.10 -22.31 -21.40
C ASP A 92 4.13 -21.47 -22.69
N ASP A 93 3.12 -20.62 -22.91
CA ASP A 93 3.15 -19.65 -24.00
C ASP A 93 4.31 -18.67 -23.82
N LYS A 94 5.04 -18.44 -24.91
CA LYS A 94 6.14 -17.47 -24.96
C LYS A 94 5.62 -16.04 -24.95
N VAL A 95 6.28 -15.14 -24.23
CA VAL A 95 5.94 -13.71 -24.22
C VAL A 95 6.00 -13.12 -25.62
N SER A 96 6.93 -13.59 -26.47
CA SER A 96 7.06 -13.16 -27.86
C SER A 96 5.84 -13.49 -28.74
N LYS A 97 5.01 -14.48 -28.37
CA LYS A 97 3.72 -14.76 -29.01
C LYS A 97 2.76 -13.57 -28.90
N PHE A 98 2.79 -12.87 -27.80
CA PHE A 98 1.91 -11.74 -27.52
C PHE A 98 2.53 -10.41 -27.96
N PHE A 99 3.83 -10.24 -27.76
CA PHE A 99 4.58 -9.03 -28.06
C PHE A 99 5.81 -9.40 -28.89
N PRO A 100 5.66 -9.45 -30.24
CA PRO A 100 6.79 -9.74 -31.12
C PRO A 100 7.88 -8.68 -30.96
N TYR A 101 9.10 -9.12 -30.76
CA TYR A 101 10.24 -8.22 -30.63
C TYR A 101 10.68 -7.67 -31.97
N SER A 102 10.81 -6.37 -32.09
CA SER A 102 11.63 -5.76 -33.13
C SER A 102 13.05 -5.64 -32.61
N VAL A 103 13.84 -6.70 -32.71
CA VAL A 103 15.21 -6.71 -32.18
C VAL A 103 16.10 -5.81 -33.01
N LYS A 104 16.43 -4.63 -32.52
CA LYS A 104 17.52 -3.81 -33.08
C LYS A 104 18.88 -3.99 -32.41
N ASN A 105 18.99 -4.87 -31.38
CA ASN A 105 20.24 -5.01 -30.63
C ASN A 105 20.41 -6.42 -30.05
N ASP A 106 20.99 -7.32 -30.84
CA ASP A 106 21.15 -8.76 -30.54
C ASP A 106 22.01 -9.08 -29.31
N LYS A 107 22.83 -8.14 -28.84
CA LYS A 107 23.83 -8.41 -27.79
C LYS A 107 23.23 -8.61 -26.39
N TYR A 108 22.02 -8.11 -26.12
CA TYR A 108 21.40 -8.12 -24.79
C TYR A 108 20.08 -8.95 -24.74
N ASN A 109 19.66 -9.53 -25.85
CA ASN A 109 18.32 -10.12 -25.98
C ASN A 109 18.30 -11.61 -26.33
N THR A 110 19.36 -12.34 -25.96
CA THR A 110 19.58 -13.76 -26.29
C THR A 110 18.42 -14.69 -25.89
N TYR A 111 17.63 -14.31 -24.88
CA TYR A 111 16.58 -15.16 -24.31
C TYR A 111 15.15 -14.65 -24.54
N ASN A 112 14.96 -13.58 -25.31
CA ASN A 112 13.62 -13.00 -25.48
C ASN A 112 12.57 -14.02 -25.97
N ASP A 113 12.94 -14.93 -26.87
CA ASP A 113 12.05 -15.97 -27.39
C ASP A 113 11.89 -17.20 -26.49
N THR A 114 12.48 -17.18 -25.30
CA THR A 114 12.43 -18.28 -24.34
C THR A 114 11.62 -17.95 -23.09
N VAL A 115 11.37 -16.67 -22.82
CA VAL A 115 10.57 -16.26 -21.66
C VAL A 115 9.10 -16.67 -21.85
N THR A 116 8.57 -17.40 -20.87
CA THR A 116 7.17 -17.86 -20.88
C THR A 116 6.32 -17.12 -19.84
N VAL A 117 5.00 -17.27 -19.91
CA VAL A 117 4.05 -16.78 -18.90
C VAL A 117 4.41 -17.37 -17.50
N ARG A 118 4.82 -18.64 -17.46
CA ARG A 118 5.29 -19.30 -16.23
C ARG A 118 6.50 -18.58 -15.63
N HIS A 119 7.47 -18.21 -16.43
CA HIS A 119 8.64 -17.45 -15.96
C HIS A 119 8.27 -16.07 -15.40
N LEU A 120 7.26 -15.41 -15.98
CA LEU A 120 6.75 -14.15 -15.45
C LEU A 120 6.09 -14.33 -14.08
N ILE A 121 5.14 -15.29 -13.98
CA ILE A 121 4.33 -15.47 -12.78
C ILE A 121 5.11 -16.04 -11.59
N THR A 122 6.24 -16.71 -11.86
CA THR A 122 7.17 -17.22 -10.83
C THR A 122 8.37 -16.31 -10.59
N HIS A 123 8.39 -15.10 -11.19
CA HIS A 123 9.52 -14.17 -11.09
C HIS A 123 10.87 -14.74 -11.55
N GLN A 124 10.86 -15.58 -12.56
CA GLN A 124 12.05 -16.22 -13.15
C GLN A 124 12.33 -15.77 -14.60
N SER A 125 11.91 -14.55 -14.98
CA SER A 125 12.13 -14.05 -16.34
C SER A 125 13.61 -13.88 -16.73
N GLY A 126 14.53 -13.85 -15.77
CA GLY A 126 15.95 -13.57 -15.99
C GLY A 126 16.27 -12.09 -16.27
N LYS A 127 15.26 -11.23 -16.42
CA LYS A 127 15.45 -9.81 -16.70
C LYS A 127 15.97 -9.04 -15.48
N LYS A 128 16.81 -8.01 -15.77
CA LYS A 128 17.29 -7.06 -14.78
C LYS A 128 16.72 -5.68 -15.07
N ILE A 129 15.59 -5.35 -14.42
CA ILE A 129 14.90 -4.08 -14.60
C ILE A 129 14.71 -3.40 -13.24
N SER A 130 14.47 -2.09 -13.27
CA SER A 130 13.94 -1.34 -12.14
C SER A 130 12.93 -0.32 -12.65
N VAL A 131 11.69 -0.42 -12.21
CA VAL A 131 10.60 0.55 -12.46
C VAL A 131 11.02 1.96 -12.06
N LEU A 132 11.88 2.05 -11.06
CA LEU A 132 12.31 3.31 -10.45
C LEU A 132 13.10 4.21 -11.44
N ASN A 133 13.51 3.68 -12.58
CA ASN A 133 14.39 4.43 -13.48
C ASN A 133 13.69 5.29 -14.51
N ASN A 134 12.36 5.17 -14.74
CA ASN A 134 11.74 5.89 -15.87
C ASN A 134 10.20 6.03 -15.84
N CYS A 135 9.59 6.25 -14.69
CA CYS A 135 8.11 6.37 -14.63
C CYS A 135 7.53 7.56 -15.41
N GLU A 136 8.31 8.62 -15.68
CA GLU A 136 7.78 9.86 -16.25
C GLU A 136 7.66 9.89 -17.78
N LYS A 137 8.37 9.04 -18.53
CA LYS A 137 8.58 9.29 -19.96
C LYS A 137 8.34 8.15 -20.91
N HIS A 138 8.18 6.90 -20.46
CA HIS A 138 8.34 5.79 -21.38
C HIS A 138 7.31 4.68 -21.23
N GLU A 139 7.12 4.04 -22.33
CA GLU A 139 6.36 2.83 -22.53
C GLU A 139 6.95 1.70 -21.70
N TRP A 140 6.31 1.37 -20.59
CA TRP A 140 6.78 0.33 -19.69
C TRP A 140 6.93 -1.02 -20.41
N LEU A 141 6.09 -1.28 -21.40
CA LEU A 141 6.19 -2.45 -22.27
C LEU A 141 7.53 -2.48 -23.00
N GLU A 142 7.89 -1.40 -23.71
CA GLU A 142 9.14 -1.31 -24.47
C GLU A 142 10.37 -1.38 -23.56
N ASN A 143 10.28 -0.78 -22.38
CA ASN A 143 11.34 -0.87 -21.37
C ASN A 143 11.55 -2.31 -20.91
N TRP A 144 10.48 -3.08 -20.67
CA TRP A 144 10.60 -4.48 -20.31
C TRP A 144 11.18 -5.31 -21.47
N LEU A 145 10.67 -5.11 -22.69
CA LEU A 145 11.12 -5.82 -23.87
C LEU A 145 12.61 -5.60 -24.16
N SER A 146 13.10 -4.37 -24.01
CA SER A 146 14.49 -3.98 -24.28
C SER A 146 15.46 -4.22 -23.08
N ALA A 147 14.95 -4.55 -21.91
CA ALA A 147 15.77 -4.73 -20.73
C ALA A 147 16.73 -5.93 -20.88
N PRO A 148 17.98 -5.79 -20.39
CA PRO A 148 18.97 -6.86 -20.46
C PRO A 148 18.61 -8.04 -19.56
N PHE A 149 19.11 -9.22 -19.90
CA PHE A 149 19.05 -10.40 -19.05
C PHE A 149 20.27 -10.42 -18.11
N ALA A 150 20.02 -10.78 -16.85
CA ALA A 150 21.06 -11.06 -15.87
C ALA A 150 21.32 -12.56 -15.75
N ASP A 151 20.28 -13.38 -15.94
CA ASP A 151 20.30 -14.83 -15.83
C ASP A 151 19.45 -15.43 -16.95
N ALA A 152 19.58 -16.74 -17.22
CA ALA A 152 18.67 -17.43 -18.13
C ALA A 152 17.26 -17.52 -17.52
N PRO A 153 16.18 -17.43 -18.33
CA PRO A 153 14.82 -17.63 -17.85
C PRO A 153 14.64 -19.00 -17.18
N GLY A 154 14.01 -19.03 -16.02
CA GLY A 154 13.84 -20.21 -15.20
C GLY A 154 14.99 -20.52 -14.24
N GLU A 155 16.14 -19.88 -14.38
CA GLU A 155 17.33 -20.19 -13.56
C GLU A 155 17.25 -19.64 -12.14
N LYS A 156 16.87 -18.35 -12.01
CA LYS A 156 16.85 -17.68 -10.70
C LYS A 156 15.56 -16.93 -10.46
N PHE A 157 15.12 -16.97 -9.20
CA PHE A 157 14.06 -16.10 -8.71
C PHE A 157 14.59 -14.66 -8.55
N ASN A 158 13.96 -13.73 -9.24
CA ASN A 158 14.21 -12.30 -9.09
C ASN A 158 12.89 -11.55 -9.07
N TYR A 159 12.50 -11.04 -7.91
CA TYR A 159 11.20 -10.40 -7.70
C TYR A 159 11.11 -9.06 -8.46
N LEU A 160 10.44 -9.08 -9.60
CA LEU A 160 10.28 -7.92 -10.48
C LEU A 160 8.80 -7.60 -10.67
N SER A 161 8.39 -6.41 -10.27
CA SER A 161 7.00 -5.96 -10.45
C SER A 161 6.62 -5.83 -11.91
N GLU A 162 7.57 -5.54 -12.77
CA GLU A 162 7.41 -5.42 -14.22
C GLU A 162 7.04 -6.75 -14.89
N ASN A 163 7.44 -7.88 -14.34
CA ASN A 163 6.96 -9.18 -14.82
C ASN A 163 5.44 -9.29 -14.71
N ILE A 164 4.87 -8.72 -13.66
CA ILE A 164 3.43 -8.78 -13.41
C ILE A 164 2.68 -7.73 -14.22
N TYR A 165 3.32 -6.58 -14.49
CA TYR A 165 2.82 -5.65 -15.50
C TYR A 165 2.71 -6.34 -16.87
N MET A 166 3.71 -7.13 -17.28
CA MET A 166 3.65 -7.91 -18.51
C MET A 166 2.49 -8.91 -18.50
N LEU A 167 2.21 -9.57 -17.36
CA LEU A 167 1.03 -10.45 -17.24
C LEU A 167 -0.27 -9.67 -17.39
N SER A 168 -0.38 -8.49 -16.77
CA SER A 168 -1.53 -7.59 -16.96
C SER A 168 -1.73 -7.24 -18.44
N ARG A 169 -0.65 -6.91 -19.16
CA ARG A 169 -0.66 -6.62 -20.60
C ARG A 169 -1.07 -7.82 -21.45
N ILE A 170 -0.59 -9.03 -21.08
CA ILE A 170 -0.94 -10.27 -21.78
C ILE A 170 -2.44 -10.56 -21.59
N VAL A 171 -2.95 -10.52 -20.35
CA VAL A 171 -4.38 -10.71 -20.07
C VAL A 171 -5.23 -9.71 -20.84
N SER A 172 -4.87 -8.43 -20.84
CA SER A 172 -5.59 -7.41 -21.60
C SER A 172 -5.59 -7.69 -23.11
N LYS A 173 -4.46 -8.19 -23.63
CA LYS A 173 -4.32 -8.49 -25.06
C LYS A 173 -5.17 -9.69 -25.50
N VAL A 174 -5.18 -10.78 -24.70
CA VAL A 174 -5.91 -11.99 -25.09
C VAL A 174 -7.41 -11.90 -24.82
N SER A 175 -7.82 -11.09 -23.85
CA SER A 175 -9.23 -10.87 -23.53
C SER A 175 -9.88 -9.72 -24.34
N GLY A 176 -9.07 -8.79 -24.86
CA GLY A 176 -9.56 -7.54 -25.45
C GLY A 176 -10.14 -6.55 -24.44
N GLN A 177 -9.92 -6.75 -23.14
CA GLN A 177 -10.46 -5.95 -22.04
C GLN A 177 -9.32 -5.39 -21.18
N SER A 178 -9.53 -4.30 -20.46
CA SER A 178 -8.62 -3.90 -19.39
C SER A 178 -8.62 -4.97 -18.29
N LEU A 179 -7.55 -5.01 -17.47
CA LEU A 179 -7.45 -5.99 -16.38
C LEU A 179 -8.64 -5.90 -15.41
N THR A 180 -9.09 -4.70 -15.10
CA THR A 180 -10.23 -4.48 -14.19
C THR A 180 -11.56 -4.89 -14.82
N GLU A 181 -11.80 -4.57 -16.11
CA GLU A 181 -12.99 -5.04 -16.84
C GLU A 181 -13.04 -6.56 -16.92
N TYR A 182 -11.90 -7.21 -17.16
CA TYR A 182 -11.79 -8.67 -17.22
C TYR A 182 -12.09 -9.33 -15.88
N LEU A 183 -11.59 -8.76 -14.78
CA LEU A 183 -11.78 -9.28 -13.42
C LEU A 183 -13.16 -8.97 -12.84
N THR A 184 -13.82 -7.89 -13.25
CA THR A 184 -15.08 -7.46 -12.62
C THR A 184 -16.14 -8.55 -12.62
N PRO A 185 -16.55 -9.16 -13.74
CA PRO A 185 -17.57 -10.21 -13.73
C PRO A 185 -17.07 -11.56 -13.21
N ARG A 186 -15.75 -11.79 -13.18
CA ARG A 186 -15.13 -13.07 -12.80
C ARG A 186 -14.78 -13.15 -11.32
N LEU A 187 -14.32 -12.06 -10.73
CA LEU A 187 -13.83 -12.01 -9.35
C LEU A 187 -14.60 -11.01 -8.49
N PHE A 188 -14.66 -9.74 -8.92
CA PHE A 188 -15.15 -8.67 -8.03
C PHE A 188 -16.66 -8.78 -7.77
N GLU A 189 -17.47 -8.88 -8.80
CA GLU A 189 -18.92 -9.03 -8.64
C GLU A 189 -19.33 -10.29 -7.88
N PRO A 190 -18.77 -11.48 -8.17
CA PRO A 190 -19.08 -12.70 -7.38
C PRO A 190 -18.72 -12.61 -5.91
N LEU A 191 -17.68 -11.84 -5.55
CA LEU A 191 -17.28 -11.58 -4.17
C LEU A 191 -18.04 -10.39 -3.53
N GLY A 192 -18.90 -9.70 -4.27
CA GLY A 192 -19.55 -8.49 -3.81
C GLY A 192 -18.53 -7.38 -3.50
N ILE A 193 -17.53 -7.22 -4.37
CA ILE A 193 -16.50 -6.18 -4.32
C ILE A 193 -16.82 -5.15 -5.41
N GLU A 194 -16.78 -3.88 -5.05
CA GLU A 194 -16.83 -2.79 -6.02
C GLU A 194 -15.57 -2.82 -6.89
N THR A 195 -15.71 -2.59 -8.21
CA THR A 195 -14.55 -2.56 -9.10
C THR A 195 -13.48 -1.60 -8.57
N PRO A 196 -12.30 -2.09 -8.20
CA PRO A 196 -11.30 -1.26 -7.55
C PRO A 196 -10.67 -0.28 -8.54
N TYR A 197 -10.26 0.88 -8.03
CA TYR A 197 -9.32 1.72 -8.75
C TYR A 197 -7.98 1.01 -8.88
N TRP A 198 -7.37 1.12 -10.04
CA TRP A 198 -6.05 0.55 -10.32
C TRP A 198 -5.19 1.56 -11.08
N GLU A 199 -3.95 1.75 -10.64
CA GLU A 199 -2.96 2.56 -11.32
C GLU A 199 -2.68 2.01 -12.73
N THR A 200 -2.54 2.91 -13.69
CA THR A 200 -2.27 2.55 -15.07
C THR A 200 -0.99 3.20 -15.58
N ASP A 201 -0.43 2.62 -16.65
CA ASP A 201 0.53 3.32 -17.48
C ASP A 201 -0.16 4.47 -18.24
N HIS A 202 0.61 5.23 -19.00
CA HIS A 202 0.08 6.37 -19.77
C HIS A 202 -0.86 5.96 -20.94
N ASN A 203 -0.88 4.68 -21.30
CA ASN A 203 -1.81 4.11 -22.29
C ASN A 203 -3.08 3.51 -21.65
N GLY A 204 -3.25 3.61 -20.34
CA GLY A 204 -4.41 3.13 -19.60
C GLY A 204 -4.37 1.65 -19.22
N PHE A 205 -3.24 0.95 -19.39
CA PHE A 205 -3.09 -0.43 -18.96
C PHE A 205 -2.71 -0.50 -17.48
N ALA A 206 -3.40 -1.36 -16.72
CA ALA A 206 -3.16 -1.52 -15.28
C ALA A 206 -1.72 -1.96 -14.99
N ALA A 207 -1.12 -1.38 -13.95
CA ALA A 207 0.23 -1.69 -13.50
C ALA A 207 0.41 -3.17 -13.11
N GLY A 208 -0.67 -3.84 -12.71
CA GLY A 208 -0.70 -5.27 -12.41
C GLY A 208 0.12 -5.66 -11.18
N GLY A 209 1.39 -5.28 -11.14
CA GLY A 209 2.32 -5.59 -10.05
C GLY A 209 2.16 -4.70 -8.81
N TRP A 210 1.41 -3.61 -8.92
CA TRP A 210 1.06 -2.66 -7.86
C TRP A 210 -0.17 -1.85 -8.29
N GLY A 211 -0.60 -0.93 -7.47
CA GLY A 211 -1.53 0.15 -7.84
C GLY A 211 -3.01 -0.17 -7.70
N ALA A 212 -3.39 -1.35 -7.21
CA ALA A 212 -4.77 -1.63 -6.83
C ALA A 212 -5.11 -1.01 -5.46
N TYR A 213 -6.37 -0.64 -5.28
CA TYR A 213 -6.92 -0.11 -4.04
C TYR A 213 -8.09 -0.96 -3.59
N PHE A 214 -8.05 -1.46 -2.34
CA PHE A 214 -9.10 -2.29 -1.77
C PHE A 214 -9.48 -1.84 -0.35
N LYS A 215 -10.73 -2.04 0.01
CA LYS A 215 -11.17 -1.97 1.40
C LYS A 215 -10.66 -3.20 2.16
N THR A 216 -10.46 -3.08 3.46
CA THR A 216 -10.00 -4.20 4.31
C THR A 216 -10.93 -5.41 4.19
N GLU A 217 -12.23 -5.19 4.12
CA GLU A 217 -13.22 -6.26 3.96
C GLU A 217 -13.14 -6.93 2.56
N ASP A 218 -12.80 -6.18 1.51
CA ASP A 218 -12.60 -6.74 0.17
C ASP A 218 -11.40 -7.70 0.15
N MET A 219 -10.31 -7.29 0.82
CA MET A 219 -9.14 -8.16 1.01
C MET A 219 -9.51 -9.44 1.75
N ALA A 220 -10.36 -9.35 2.79
CA ALA A 220 -10.84 -10.49 3.54
C ALA A 220 -11.67 -11.45 2.67
N LYS A 221 -12.57 -10.94 1.83
CA LYS A 221 -13.37 -11.75 0.90
C LYS A 221 -12.50 -12.52 -0.10
N ILE A 222 -11.46 -11.86 -0.62
CA ILE A 222 -10.46 -12.51 -1.49
C ILE A 222 -9.74 -13.62 -0.72
N GLY A 223 -9.29 -13.33 0.50
CA GLY A 223 -8.63 -14.32 1.37
C GLY A 223 -9.52 -15.53 1.67
N ILE A 224 -10.80 -15.30 1.99
CA ILE A 224 -11.80 -16.37 2.22
C ILE A 224 -11.96 -17.23 0.94
N CYS A 225 -12.05 -16.61 -0.23
CA CYS A 225 -12.17 -17.32 -1.49
C CYS A 225 -10.96 -18.24 -1.74
N TYR A 226 -9.74 -17.73 -1.52
CA TYR A 226 -8.51 -18.51 -1.62
C TYR A 226 -8.42 -19.64 -0.58
N LEU A 227 -8.79 -19.33 0.68
CA LEU A 227 -8.84 -20.31 1.78
C LEU A 227 -9.76 -21.49 1.44
N ASN A 228 -10.89 -21.21 0.79
CA ASN A 228 -11.92 -22.18 0.39
C ASN A 228 -11.69 -22.75 -1.02
N ARG A 229 -10.44 -22.82 -1.49
CA ARG A 229 -10.08 -23.36 -2.81
C ARG A 229 -10.91 -22.76 -3.95
N GLY A 230 -11.08 -21.45 -3.92
CA GLY A 230 -11.78 -20.68 -4.94
C GLY A 230 -13.30 -20.60 -4.77
N LYS A 231 -13.87 -21.18 -3.71
CA LYS A 231 -15.31 -21.11 -3.42
C LYS A 231 -15.65 -19.90 -2.55
N TYR A 232 -16.74 -19.24 -2.89
CA TYR A 232 -17.31 -18.16 -2.09
C TYR A 232 -18.84 -18.25 -2.13
N ASN A 233 -19.50 -18.21 -0.97
CA ASN A 233 -20.96 -18.36 -0.83
C ASN A 233 -21.51 -19.58 -1.59
N GLY A 234 -20.82 -20.71 -1.51
CA GLY A 234 -21.22 -21.99 -2.15
C GLY A 234 -20.96 -22.08 -3.66
N ARG A 235 -20.47 -21.00 -4.30
CA ARG A 235 -20.15 -20.94 -5.74
C ARG A 235 -18.64 -21.03 -5.96
N GLN A 236 -18.21 -21.82 -6.98
CA GLN A 236 -16.84 -21.78 -7.47
C GLN A 236 -16.63 -20.46 -8.21
N VAL A 237 -15.82 -19.56 -7.68
CA VAL A 237 -15.48 -18.24 -8.24
C VAL A 237 -14.15 -18.34 -8.97
N ILE A 238 -13.09 -18.82 -8.31
CA ILE A 238 -11.78 -19.05 -8.92
C ILE A 238 -11.65 -20.54 -9.20
N PRO A 239 -11.16 -20.98 -10.37
CA PRO A 239 -10.96 -22.41 -10.66
C PRO A 239 -10.13 -23.08 -9.59
N GLU A 240 -10.60 -24.24 -9.09
CA GLU A 240 -9.96 -24.97 -8.00
C GLU A 240 -8.53 -25.40 -8.36
N GLU A 241 -8.34 -25.91 -9.57
CA GLU A 241 -7.03 -26.31 -10.08
C GLU A 241 -6.03 -25.13 -10.10
N TRP A 242 -6.54 -23.93 -10.37
CA TRP A 242 -5.70 -22.73 -10.29
C TRP A 242 -5.25 -22.44 -8.88
N ILE A 243 -6.15 -22.51 -7.90
CA ILE A 243 -5.81 -22.30 -6.48
C ILE A 243 -4.77 -23.32 -6.03
N ASP A 244 -4.94 -24.60 -6.37
CA ASP A 244 -4.00 -25.66 -6.02
C ASP A 244 -2.59 -25.39 -6.59
N MET A 245 -2.51 -24.95 -7.86
CA MET A 245 -1.23 -24.55 -8.45
C MET A 245 -0.67 -23.29 -7.81
N ALA A 246 -1.50 -22.26 -7.61
CA ALA A 246 -1.06 -20.97 -7.12
C ALA A 246 -0.57 -21.02 -5.66
N THR A 247 -1.16 -21.87 -4.83
CA THR A 247 -0.80 -22.04 -3.42
C THR A 247 0.20 -23.16 -3.17
N SER A 248 0.66 -23.87 -4.22
CA SER A 248 1.76 -24.82 -4.13
C SER A 248 3.13 -24.16 -4.34
N ARG A 249 4.19 -24.75 -3.80
CA ARG A 249 5.56 -24.25 -3.98
C ARG A 249 6.04 -24.44 -5.41
N GLN A 250 6.02 -23.40 -6.20
CA GLN A 250 6.67 -23.35 -7.52
C GLN A 250 8.17 -23.05 -7.36
N ILE A 251 8.51 -22.21 -6.40
CA ILE A 251 9.89 -21.90 -5.99
C ILE A 251 10.06 -22.38 -4.55
N GLN A 252 11.03 -23.25 -4.32
CA GLN A 252 11.21 -23.91 -3.02
C GLN A 252 11.58 -22.92 -1.91
N LYS A 253 12.49 -22.00 -2.21
CA LYS A 253 12.97 -21.02 -1.23
C LYS A 253 13.26 -19.68 -1.92
N ILE A 254 12.77 -18.62 -1.33
CA ILE A 254 13.03 -17.26 -1.78
C ILE A 254 13.74 -16.46 -0.69
N PRO A 255 14.49 -15.41 -1.03
CA PRO A 255 14.89 -14.40 -0.06
C PRO A 255 13.61 -13.82 0.57
N SER A 256 13.48 -13.92 1.88
CA SER A 256 12.28 -13.47 2.58
C SER A 256 12.62 -12.88 3.94
N VAL A 257 11.88 -11.84 4.29
CA VAL A 257 11.90 -11.24 5.64
C VAL A 257 11.10 -12.07 6.65
N PHE A 258 10.24 -12.98 6.18
CA PHE A 258 9.29 -13.71 7.03
C PHE A 258 9.93 -14.90 7.75
N ASN A 259 10.57 -15.78 7.00
CA ASN A 259 11.38 -16.88 7.53
C ASN A 259 12.29 -17.46 6.45
N GLU A 260 13.25 -18.30 6.88
CA GLU A 260 14.23 -18.89 5.98
C GLU A 260 13.65 -19.94 5.01
N ASN A 261 12.45 -20.45 5.29
CA ASN A 261 11.79 -21.50 4.52
C ASN A 261 10.62 -20.99 3.70
N THR A 262 10.49 -19.67 3.50
CA THR A 262 9.42 -19.13 2.66
C THR A 262 9.61 -19.58 1.22
N GLY A 263 8.60 -20.24 0.67
CA GLY A 263 8.48 -20.57 -0.76
C GLY A 263 7.64 -19.56 -1.51
N TYR A 264 7.50 -19.77 -2.81
CA TYR A 264 6.66 -18.92 -3.66
C TYR A 264 5.84 -19.74 -4.63
N GLY A 265 4.55 -19.43 -4.71
CA GLY A 265 3.62 -20.01 -5.67
C GLY A 265 3.40 -19.08 -6.88
N PHE A 266 2.20 -19.07 -7.44
CA PHE A 266 1.82 -18.11 -8.46
C PHE A 266 1.33 -16.81 -7.82
N GLN A 267 2.28 -15.93 -7.49
CA GLN A 267 2.08 -14.64 -6.81
C GLN A 267 1.55 -14.75 -5.37
N VAL A 268 1.85 -15.89 -4.72
CA VAL A 268 1.47 -16.22 -3.34
C VAL A 268 2.74 -16.60 -2.56
N PHE A 269 2.91 -16.04 -1.38
CA PHE A 269 3.98 -16.42 -0.45
C PHE A 269 3.56 -17.66 0.34
N ILE A 270 4.37 -18.73 0.32
CA ILE A 270 4.11 -19.98 1.06
C ILE A 270 4.96 -19.94 2.32
N GLN A 271 4.31 -19.69 3.47
CA GLN A 271 5.01 -19.41 4.72
C GLN A 271 5.32 -20.65 5.55
N SER A 272 4.37 -21.59 5.64
CA SER A 272 4.50 -22.83 6.42
C SER A 272 3.81 -23.98 5.72
N GLU A 273 4.55 -25.05 5.43
CA GLU A 273 3.95 -26.28 4.90
C GLU A 273 3.17 -27.05 5.97
N GLU A 274 3.68 -27.06 7.21
CA GLU A 274 3.05 -27.78 8.33
C GLU A 274 1.64 -27.24 8.64
N MET A 275 1.47 -25.91 8.59
CA MET A 275 0.18 -25.25 8.84
C MET A 275 -0.58 -24.95 7.54
N GLY A 276 0.03 -25.17 6.39
CA GLY A 276 -0.52 -24.78 5.10
C GLY A 276 -0.66 -23.25 4.92
N THR A 277 0.02 -22.43 5.74
CA THR A 277 -0.14 -20.98 5.76
C THR A 277 0.46 -20.34 4.53
N PHE A 278 -0.32 -19.52 3.86
CA PHE A 278 0.09 -18.75 2.70
C PHE A 278 -0.47 -17.33 2.75
N SER A 279 0.09 -16.41 1.97
CA SER A 279 -0.30 -15.00 2.07
C SER A 279 -0.12 -14.21 0.78
N PHE A 280 -0.87 -13.13 0.68
CA PHE A 280 -0.61 -12.00 -0.20
C PHE A 280 0.02 -10.88 0.61
N ASN A 281 1.12 -10.33 0.10
CA ASN A 281 1.88 -9.32 0.80
C ASN A 281 2.07 -8.08 -0.07
N GLY A 282 1.89 -6.91 0.52
CA GLY A 282 2.18 -5.62 -0.07
C GLY A 282 3.12 -4.81 0.81
N LEU A 283 3.92 -3.97 0.19
CA LEU A 283 4.86 -3.07 0.86
C LEU A 283 4.16 -2.29 2.00
N TYR A 284 4.88 -2.01 3.07
CA TYR A 284 4.39 -1.37 4.29
C TYR A 284 3.30 -2.18 5.02
N SER A 285 3.40 -3.51 4.98
CA SER A 285 2.52 -4.44 5.71
C SER A 285 1.06 -4.42 5.28
N GLN A 286 0.82 -4.43 3.96
CA GLN A 286 -0.50 -4.76 3.42
C GLN A 286 -0.60 -6.28 3.34
N PHE A 287 -1.22 -6.95 4.31
CA PHE A 287 -1.22 -8.41 4.40
C PHE A 287 -2.62 -9.02 4.36
N VAL A 288 -2.71 -10.14 3.65
CA VAL A 288 -3.79 -11.13 3.81
C VAL A 288 -3.12 -12.48 4.05
N VAL A 289 -3.29 -13.01 5.25
CA VAL A 289 -2.68 -14.28 5.66
C VAL A 289 -3.79 -15.31 5.87
N MET A 290 -3.72 -16.40 5.11
CA MET A 290 -4.65 -17.50 5.19
C MET A 290 -4.08 -18.59 6.11
N TYR A 291 -4.91 -19.08 7.04
CA TYR A 291 -4.62 -20.15 7.99
C TYR A 291 -5.55 -21.34 7.74
N PRO A 292 -5.26 -22.23 6.74
CA PRO A 292 -6.18 -23.30 6.36
C PRO A 292 -6.54 -24.22 7.52
N LYS A 293 -5.59 -24.57 8.39
CA LYS A 293 -5.80 -25.42 9.56
C LYS A 293 -6.84 -24.86 10.54
N TYR A 294 -7.04 -23.55 10.55
CA TYR A 294 -7.92 -22.85 11.50
C TYR A 294 -9.15 -22.23 10.85
N ASP A 295 -9.32 -22.43 9.54
CA ASP A 295 -10.37 -21.77 8.75
C ASP A 295 -10.43 -20.27 9.02
N ALA A 296 -9.25 -19.62 8.97
CA ALA A 296 -9.12 -18.21 9.35
C ALA A 296 -8.32 -17.37 8.34
N VAL A 297 -8.68 -16.12 8.25
CA VAL A 297 -8.01 -15.10 7.43
C VAL A 297 -7.69 -13.88 8.30
N PHE A 298 -6.42 -13.52 8.36
CA PHE A 298 -5.94 -12.28 8.94
C PHE A 298 -5.74 -11.24 7.84
N VAL A 299 -6.21 -10.03 8.04
CA VAL A 299 -6.06 -8.91 7.10
C VAL A 299 -5.58 -7.67 7.83
N CYS A 300 -4.65 -6.94 7.23
CA CYS A 300 -4.31 -5.60 7.69
C CYS A 300 -3.88 -4.68 6.56
N THR A 301 -4.05 -3.38 6.79
CA THR A 301 -3.38 -2.31 6.09
C THR A 301 -2.55 -1.48 7.06
N ALA A 302 -1.42 -0.99 6.63
CA ALA A 302 -0.49 -0.26 7.50
C ALA A 302 0.43 0.68 6.71
N GLY A 303 1.13 1.55 7.41
CA GLY A 303 2.28 2.29 6.94
C GLY A 303 3.57 1.81 7.61
N GLU A 304 3.75 0.46 7.73
CA GLU A 304 4.79 -0.14 8.57
C GLU A 304 5.90 -0.78 7.73
N PRO A 305 7.11 -0.21 7.73
CA PRO A 305 8.25 -0.77 6.98
C PRO A 305 8.95 -1.94 7.69
N GLN A 306 8.72 -2.16 8.99
CA GLN A 306 9.33 -3.26 9.75
C GLN A 306 8.52 -4.56 9.60
N GLU A 307 8.34 -5.00 8.36
CA GLU A 307 7.50 -6.16 8.03
C GLU A 307 7.94 -7.46 8.74
N ASP A 308 9.25 -7.62 8.98
CA ASP A 308 9.78 -8.76 9.71
C ASP A 308 9.36 -8.76 11.20
N LEU A 309 9.35 -7.60 11.85
CA LEU A 309 8.86 -7.44 13.22
C LEU A 309 7.35 -7.71 13.28
N PHE A 310 6.60 -7.15 12.34
CA PHE A 310 5.16 -7.35 12.25
C PHE A 310 4.81 -8.85 12.10
N MET A 311 5.49 -9.56 11.18
CA MET A 311 5.27 -10.99 10.97
C MET A 311 5.63 -11.83 12.19
N ARG A 312 6.68 -11.48 12.95
CA ARG A 312 6.99 -12.17 14.22
C ARG A 312 5.89 -11.98 15.26
N LEU A 313 5.28 -10.79 15.34
CA LEU A 313 4.12 -10.56 16.23
C LEU A 313 2.91 -11.37 15.78
N LEU A 314 2.66 -11.41 14.47
CA LEU A 314 1.59 -12.22 13.91
C LEU A 314 1.78 -13.71 14.28
N GLN A 315 2.98 -14.25 14.08
CA GLN A 315 3.31 -15.64 14.41
C GLN A 315 3.26 -15.93 15.92
N LYS A 316 3.52 -14.95 16.77
CA LYS A 316 3.42 -15.08 18.22
C LYS A 316 1.97 -15.26 18.68
N HIS A 317 1.04 -14.47 18.15
CA HIS A 317 -0.35 -14.42 18.60
C HIS A 317 -1.28 -15.32 17.78
N PHE A 318 -0.98 -15.53 16.51
CA PHE A 318 -1.73 -16.39 15.62
C PHE A 318 -0.80 -17.51 15.09
N PRO A 319 -0.99 -18.77 15.46
CA PRO A 319 -2.25 -19.48 15.75
C PRO A 319 -2.67 -19.54 17.24
N ALA A 320 -1.93 -19.02 18.20
CA ALA A 320 -2.28 -19.14 19.62
C ALA A 320 -3.69 -18.61 19.97
N ALA A 321 -4.19 -17.65 19.20
CA ALA A 321 -5.54 -17.10 19.36
C ALA A 321 -6.65 -18.11 19.00
N PHE A 322 -6.38 -19.09 18.14
CA PHE A 322 -7.41 -20.01 17.64
C PHE A 322 -7.64 -21.18 18.58
N THR A 323 -8.89 -21.44 18.93
CA THR A 323 -9.30 -22.54 19.80
C THR A 323 -10.53 -23.27 19.24
N ASP A 324 -10.54 -24.62 19.37
CA ASP A 324 -11.71 -25.42 19.01
C ASP A 324 -12.73 -25.52 20.16
N LYS A 325 -12.30 -25.19 21.37
CA LYS A 325 -13.16 -25.13 22.55
C LYS A 325 -12.92 -23.80 23.24
N ILE A 326 -13.99 -23.05 23.46
CA ILE A 326 -13.91 -21.88 24.34
C ILE A 326 -13.45 -22.40 25.70
N PRO A 327 -12.25 -22.00 26.19
CA PRO A 327 -11.82 -22.42 27.51
C PRO A 327 -12.89 -21.99 28.52
N ALA A 328 -13.23 -22.88 29.48
CA ALA A 328 -14.10 -22.52 30.62
C ALA A 328 -13.56 -21.29 31.39
N GLU A 329 -12.29 -20.97 31.16
CA GLU A 329 -11.55 -19.82 31.68
C GLU A 329 -11.61 -18.57 30.77
N ALA A 330 -12.33 -18.60 29.62
CA ALA A 330 -12.54 -17.38 28.81
C ALA A 330 -13.25 -16.37 29.69
N LYS A 331 -12.48 -15.43 30.24
CA LYS A 331 -12.98 -14.43 31.19
C LYS A 331 -13.85 -13.45 30.43
N PRO A 332 -15.12 -13.25 30.80
CA PRO A 332 -16.03 -12.30 30.14
C PRO A 332 -15.44 -10.88 30.02
N ASP A 333 -14.57 -10.51 30.93
CA ASP A 333 -13.92 -9.20 30.98
C ASP A 333 -12.82 -9.00 29.88
N GLU A 334 -12.29 -10.07 29.28
CA GLU A 334 -11.26 -9.93 28.22
C GLU A 334 -11.85 -9.37 26.91
N PHE A 335 -13.07 -9.71 26.57
CA PHE A 335 -13.77 -9.11 25.44
C PHE A 335 -14.05 -7.62 25.68
N GLU A 336 -14.52 -7.26 26.87
CA GLU A 336 -14.75 -5.84 27.20
C GLU A 336 -13.43 -5.03 27.15
N LYS A 337 -12.34 -5.58 27.64
CA LYS A 337 -11.00 -4.97 27.53
C LYS A 337 -10.53 -4.83 26.08
N LEU A 338 -10.84 -5.82 25.22
CA LEU A 338 -10.54 -5.73 23.78
C LEU A 338 -11.37 -4.61 23.12
N LYS A 339 -12.68 -4.54 23.40
CA LYS A 339 -13.57 -3.47 22.90
C LYS A 339 -13.07 -2.08 23.30
N GLU A 340 -12.70 -1.92 24.57
CA GLU A 340 -12.15 -0.66 25.08
C GLU A 340 -10.85 -0.29 24.34
N TYR A 341 -10.00 -1.29 24.07
CA TYR A 341 -8.75 -1.08 23.36
C TYR A 341 -9.01 -0.66 21.90
N ILE A 342 -9.88 -1.35 21.19
CA ILE A 342 -10.30 -1.02 19.82
C ILE A 342 -10.86 0.41 19.79
N TYR A 343 -11.79 0.73 20.72
CA TYR A 343 -12.37 2.07 20.81
C TYR A 343 -11.28 3.16 20.94
N LYS A 344 -10.26 2.94 21.79
CA LYS A 344 -9.12 3.86 21.94
C LYS A 344 -8.32 4.02 20.64
N CYS A 345 -8.15 2.96 19.86
CA CYS A 345 -7.47 3.04 18.57
C CYS A 345 -8.27 3.85 17.55
N GLU A 346 -9.58 3.62 17.48
CA GLU A 346 -10.49 4.27 16.53
C GLU A 346 -10.77 5.74 16.87
N HIS A 347 -10.56 6.13 18.13
CA HIS A 347 -10.79 7.50 18.62
C HIS A 347 -9.49 8.21 19.03
N ARG A 348 -8.34 7.79 18.48
CA ARG A 348 -7.09 8.54 18.68
C ARG A 348 -7.21 9.95 18.14
N THR A 349 -6.73 10.90 18.91
CA THR A 349 -6.72 12.30 18.54
C THR A 349 -5.30 12.79 18.27
N PRO A 350 -5.11 13.71 17.31
CA PRO A 350 -3.82 14.37 17.12
C PRO A 350 -3.53 15.34 18.27
N PRO A 351 -2.27 15.80 18.39
CA PRO A 351 -1.91 16.79 19.38
C PRO A 351 -2.71 18.10 19.25
N MET A 352 -3.16 18.66 20.36
CA MET A 352 -3.80 19.97 20.38
C MET A 352 -2.77 21.08 20.06
N ALA A 353 -3.16 22.04 19.23
CA ALA A 353 -2.32 23.20 18.91
C ALA A 353 -2.58 24.34 19.91
N LEU A 354 -1.52 24.83 20.52
CA LEU A 354 -1.58 26.11 21.25
C LEU A 354 -1.54 27.25 20.21
N ARG A 355 -2.66 27.98 20.06
CA ARG A 355 -2.80 29.09 19.11
C ARG A 355 -1.72 30.16 19.35
N LYS A 356 -1.24 30.78 18.27
CA LYS A 356 -0.24 31.86 18.27
C LYS A 356 -0.77 33.08 17.52
N PRO A 357 -1.73 33.84 18.11
CA PRO A 357 -2.51 34.87 17.42
C PRO A 357 -1.65 35.92 16.71
N GLU A 358 -0.52 36.35 17.31
CA GLU A 358 0.37 37.32 16.70
C GLU A 358 1.04 36.81 15.42
N THR A 359 1.49 35.55 15.40
CA THR A 359 2.11 34.96 14.21
C THR A 359 1.05 34.60 13.20
N GLU A 360 -0.07 34.05 13.65
CA GLU A 360 -1.22 33.76 12.78
C GLU A 360 -1.70 35.01 12.04
N ALA A 361 -1.88 36.15 12.71
CA ALA A 361 -2.28 37.42 12.09
C ALA A 361 -1.27 37.91 11.03
N LYS A 362 0.04 37.67 11.26
CA LYS A 362 1.09 38.06 10.30
C LYS A 362 1.06 37.26 9.01
N ILE A 363 0.64 36.00 9.05
CA ILE A 363 0.65 35.10 7.90
C ILE A 363 -0.74 34.84 7.29
N ASN A 364 -1.80 35.25 8.00
CA ASN A 364 -3.18 34.99 7.61
C ASN A 364 -3.51 35.60 6.23
N GLY A 365 -3.99 34.75 5.32
CA GLY A 365 -4.37 35.13 3.96
C GLY A 365 -3.20 35.52 3.05
N ARG A 366 -1.95 35.31 3.46
CA ARG A 366 -0.79 35.65 2.66
C ARG A 366 -0.27 34.46 1.87
N HIS A 367 0.15 34.70 0.65
CA HIS A 367 0.86 33.72 -0.17
C HIS A 367 2.30 33.58 0.30
N ILE A 368 2.74 32.33 0.34
CA ILE A 368 4.11 31.93 0.65
C ILE A 368 4.63 31.21 -0.59
N SER A 369 5.32 31.98 -1.46
CA SER A 369 5.93 31.42 -2.67
C SER A 369 7.13 30.56 -2.30
N MET A 370 7.18 29.35 -2.83
CA MET A 370 8.25 28.38 -2.56
C MET A 370 9.37 28.49 -3.59
N ARG A 371 10.62 28.49 -3.13
CA ARG A 371 11.78 28.36 -4.02
C ARG A 371 11.86 26.92 -4.52
N LYS A 372 11.92 26.75 -5.84
CA LYS A 372 12.02 25.44 -6.50
C LYS A 372 13.30 24.70 -6.06
N ARG A 373 13.16 23.71 -5.19
CA ARG A 373 14.21 22.75 -4.85
C ARG A 373 13.57 21.42 -4.48
N GLY A 374 13.75 20.39 -5.32
CA GLY A 374 13.37 19.00 -5.05
C GLY A 374 11.88 18.68 -5.26
N ASN A 375 11.53 17.43 -5.09
CA ASN A 375 10.17 16.87 -5.26
C ASN A 375 9.42 16.81 -3.90
N ALA A 376 9.09 17.92 -3.30
CA ALA A 376 8.29 17.95 -2.08
C ALA A 376 6.80 18.16 -2.40
N GLY A 377 6.12 17.10 -2.79
CA GLY A 377 4.66 17.02 -2.91
C GLY A 377 4.01 16.56 -1.61
N VAL A 378 2.68 16.44 -1.61
CA VAL A 378 1.92 15.91 -0.46
C VAL A 378 2.17 14.42 -0.26
N LEU A 379 2.40 13.67 -1.33
CA LEU A 379 2.66 12.24 -1.24
C LEU A 379 4.07 11.94 -0.75
N GLY A 380 4.19 10.89 0.06
CA GLY A 380 5.49 10.36 0.48
C GLY A 380 6.25 9.71 -0.69
N THR A 381 7.57 9.60 -0.52
CA THR A 381 8.49 9.15 -1.58
C THR A 381 8.15 7.77 -2.15
N GLY A 382 7.68 6.81 -1.31
CA GLY A 382 7.26 5.49 -1.79
C GLY A 382 6.05 5.55 -2.71
N ASN A 383 5.11 6.45 -2.41
CA ASN A 383 3.94 6.69 -3.28
C ASN A 383 4.35 7.45 -4.55
N LEU A 384 5.37 8.32 -4.49
CA LEU A 384 5.89 9.03 -5.66
C LEU A 384 6.41 8.09 -6.74
N PHE A 385 7.08 7.01 -6.37
CA PHE A 385 7.57 6.02 -7.33
C PHE A 385 6.45 5.25 -8.01
N MET A 386 5.33 5.06 -7.32
CA MET A 386 4.16 4.34 -7.85
C MET A 386 3.20 5.28 -8.61
N LEU A 387 3.19 6.58 -8.25
CA LEU A 387 2.27 7.60 -8.78
C LEU A 387 3.02 8.77 -9.45
N SER A 388 4.21 8.56 -9.99
CA SER A 388 5.12 9.63 -10.40
C SER A 388 4.52 10.64 -11.39
N HIS A 389 3.61 10.18 -12.24
CA HIS A 389 2.92 11.03 -13.21
C HIS A 389 1.84 11.94 -12.58
N ARG A 390 1.47 11.73 -11.31
CA ARG A 390 0.37 12.45 -10.62
C ARG A 390 0.83 13.34 -9.48
N SER A 391 2.08 13.23 -9.08
CA SER A 391 2.63 14.03 -7.99
C SER A 391 3.64 15.04 -8.49
N GLY A 392 3.77 16.14 -7.79
CA GLY A 392 4.67 17.21 -8.17
C GLY A 392 5.18 18.00 -6.97
N GLN A 393 6.02 19.00 -7.24
CA GLN A 393 6.46 19.94 -6.23
C GLN A 393 5.33 20.89 -5.87
N ILE A 394 5.21 21.22 -4.57
CA ILE A 394 4.33 22.31 -4.12
C ILE A 394 5.01 23.65 -4.44
N ASP A 395 4.31 24.50 -5.18
CA ASP A 395 4.83 25.80 -5.61
C ASP A 395 4.50 26.93 -4.62
N ASP A 396 3.36 26.85 -3.92
CA ASP A 396 2.94 27.84 -2.94
C ASP A 396 2.09 27.26 -1.81
N PHE A 397 1.99 28.01 -0.72
CA PHE A 397 1.07 27.81 0.39
C PHE A 397 0.39 29.12 0.79
N SER A 398 -0.85 29.03 1.27
CA SER A 398 -1.48 30.10 2.05
C SER A 398 -2.26 29.53 3.22
N PHE A 399 -2.20 30.24 4.36
CA PHE A 399 -2.85 29.86 5.61
C PHE A 399 -4.00 30.84 5.89
N HIS A 400 -5.19 30.32 6.14
CA HIS A 400 -6.39 31.09 6.41
C HIS A 400 -6.94 30.71 7.79
N PHE A 401 -6.42 31.38 8.82
CA PHE A 401 -6.86 31.20 10.20
C PHE A 401 -8.19 31.93 10.44
N SER A 402 -9.07 31.28 11.19
CA SER A 402 -10.33 31.81 11.69
C SER A 402 -10.54 31.38 13.16
N GLU A 403 -11.63 31.85 13.77
CA GLU A 403 -12.03 31.39 15.10
C GLU A 403 -12.31 29.88 15.11
N ASN A 404 -12.87 29.37 14.01
CA ASN A 404 -13.35 27.98 13.90
C ASN A 404 -12.31 27.01 13.30
N GLY A 405 -11.04 27.42 13.09
CA GLY A 405 -10.02 26.51 12.56
C GLY A 405 -9.07 27.15 11.55
N LEU A 406 -8.44 26.32 10.77
CA LEU A 406 -7.46 26.70 9.76
C LEU A 406 -7.82 26.02 8.42
N LYS A 407 -7.79 26.80 7.35
CA LYS A 407 -7.73 26.29 5.97
C LYS A 407 -6.36 26.55 5.38
N VAL A 408 -5.81 25.54 4.71
CA VAL A 408 -4.53 25.66 3.99
C VAL A 408 -4.78 25.42 2.51
N ARG A 409 -4.37 26.39 1.69
CA ARG A 409 -4.34 26.24 0.24
C ARG A 409 -2.92 25.99 -0.21
N PHE A 410 -2.76 25.11 -1.18
CA PHE A 410 -1.48 24.84 -1.83
C PHE A 410 -1.71 24.39 -3.27
N LYS A 411 -0.66 24.49 -4.09
CA LYS A 411 -0.68 24.06 -5.48
C LYS A 411 0.49 23.11 -5.74
N GLU A 412 0.21 21.90 -6.11
CA GLU A 412 1.20 21.00 -6.69
C GLU A 412 1.32 21.20 -8.20
N LYS A 413 2.52 20.96 -8.73
CA LYS A 413 2.78 21.00 -10.17
C LYS A 413 1.84 20.01 -10.89
N ASN A 414 1.23 20.47 -11.98
CA ASN A 414 0.27 19.70 -12.80
C ASN A 414 -1.04 19.32 -12.09
N SER A 415 -1.35 19.94 -10.97
CA SER A 415 -2.61 19.74 -10.25
C SER A 415 -3.35 21.07 -10.04
N PRO A 416 -4.67 21.08 -9.87
CA PRO A 416 -5.38 22.26 -9.45
C PRO A 416 -4.98 22.70 -8.04
N VAL A 417 -5.39 23.90 -7.63
CA VAL A 417 -5.22 24.36 -6.25
C VAL A 417 -6.06 23.46 -5.33
N SER A 418 -5.42 22.91 -4.31
CA SER A 418 -6.07 22.18 -3.23
C SER A 418 -6.32 23.11 -2.04
N GLU A 419 -7.47 22.97 -1.40
CA GLU A 419 -7.80 23.58 -0.11
C GLU A 419 -8.17 22.48 0.87
N ILE A 420 -7.48 22.45 2.01
CA ILE A 420 -7.75 21.48 3.09
C ILE A 420 -8.14 22.20 4.37
N SER A 421 -9.08 21.64 5.11
CA SER A 421 -9.34 22.00 6.50
C SER A 421 -8.29 21.35 7.40
N VAL A 422 -7.84 22.03 8.45
CA VAL A 422 -6.75 21.57 9.33
C VAL A 422 -7.20 21.66 10.77
N GLY A 423 -7.21 20.53 11.47
CA GLY A 423 -7.56 20.44 12.88
C GLY A 423 -6.50 21.10 13.76
N LEU A 424 -6.92 21.92 14.72
CA LEU A 424 -6.05 22.61 15.67
C LEU A 424 -6.33 22.24 17.13
N GLU A 425 -7.50 21.70 17.42
CA GLU A 425 -8.01 21.46 18.77
C GLU A 425 -8.04 19.97 19.17
N GLY A 426 -7.07 19.19 18.66
CA GLY A 426 -6.97 17.77 18.94
C GLY A 426 -7.95 16.93 18.11
N GLN A 427 -8.41 17.41 16.95
CA GLN A 427 -9.21 16.64 16.00
C GLN A 427 -8.51 16.54 14.64
N TYR A 428 -8.88 15.51 13.89
CA TYR A 428 -8.58 15.42 12.45
C TYR A 428 -9.66 16.16 11.66
N GLU A 429 -9.25 16.97 10.70
CA GLU A 429 -10.13 17.53 9.69
C GLU A 429 -9.96 16.75 8.38
N TYR A 430 -11.07 16.45 7.71
CA TYR A 430 -11.09 15.66 6.50
C TYR A 430 -11.37 16.52 5.29
N SER A 431 -10.62 16.28 4.22
CA SER A 431 -10.73 16.98 2.95
C SER A 431 -10.39 16.04 1.81
N GLU A 432 -10.56 16.50 0.58
CA GLU A 432 -10.07 15.82 -0.62
C GLU A 432 -9.06 16.73 -1.33
N ILE A 433 -8.00 16.14 -1.85
CA ILE A 433 -7.04 16.82 -2.71
C ILE A 433 -7.06 16.18 -4.09
N GLN A 434 -6.84 17.02 -5.11
CA GLN A 434 -6.75 16.55 -6.48
C GLN A 434 -5.27 16.49 -6.90
N LEU A 435 -4.80 15.30 -7.21
CA LEU A 435 -3.46 15.05 -7.75
C LEU A 435 -3.58 14.61 -9.20
N SER A 436 -3.48 15.55 -10.15
CA SER A 436 -3.80 15.30 -11.56
C SER A 436 -5.22 14.71 -11.72
N SER A 437 -5.36 13.48 -12.15
CA SER A 437 -6.65 12.79 -12.32
C SER A 437 -7.12 12.02 -11.09
N LEU A 438 -6.32 11.94 -10.02
CA LEU A 438 -6.63 11.17 -8.81
C LEU A 438 -7.16 12.09 -7.71
N THR A 439 -8.37 11.80 -7.21
CA THR A 439 -8.89 12.39 -5.98
C THR A 439 -8.41 11.56 -4.78
N VAL A 440 -7.75 12.22 -3.82
CA VAL A 440 -7.17 11.56 -2.64
C VAL A 440 -7.82 12.11 -1.39
N PRO A 441 -8.52 11.27 -0.62
CA PRO A 441 -9.04 11.67 0.68
C PRO A 441 -7.89 11.82 1.68
N VAL A 442 -7.88 12.95 2.40
CA VAL A 442 -6.84 13.27 3.38
C VAL A 442 -7.46 13.63 4.73
N ALA A 443 -6.77 13.26 5.79
CA ALA A 443 -6.96 13.83 7.12
C ALA A 443 -5.80 14.76 7.43
N SER A 444 -6.05 15.88 8.09
CA SER A 444 -5.01 16.83 8.41
C SER A 444 -5.18 17.48 9.77
N TYR A 445 -4.05 17.81 10.37
CA TYR A 445 -3.98 18.57 11.62
C TYR A 445 -2.73 19.43 11.65
N GLY A 446 -2.75 20.46 12.49
CA GLY A 446 -1.65 21.38 12.67
C GLY A 446 -1.25 21.53 14.13
N THR A 447 0.02 21.83 14.38
CA THR A 447 0.54 22.06 15.73
C THR A 447 1.60 23.16 15.70
N TRP A 448 1.46 24.15 16.59
CA TRP A 448 2.53 25.11 16.84
C TRP A 448 3.60 24.48 17.72
N LEU A 449 4.83 24.37 17.21
CA LEU A 449 5.98 23.86 17.96
C LEU A 449 6.58 24.93 18.89
N ASN A 450 6.48 26.18 18.48
CA ASN A 450 6.86 27.40 19.20
C ASN A 450 6.22 28.63 18.50
N ASP A 451 6.55 29.85 18.94
CA ASP A 451 5.96 31.09 18.41
C ASP A 451 6.26 31.37 16.91
N LYS A 452 7.22 30.66 16.32
CA LYS A 452 7.68 30.88 14.94
C LYS A 452 7.54 29.64 14.04
N SER A 453 7.25 28.47 14.62
CA SER A 453 7.28 27.22 13.87
C SER A 453 5.96 26.48 13.99
N PHE A 454 5.34 26.21 12.84
CA PHE A 454 4.09 25.48 12.70
C PHE A 454 4.33 24.18 11.92
N ARG A 455 3.84 23.06 12.44
CA ARG A 455 3.83 21.77 11.75
C ARG A 455 2.44 21.49 11.21
N LEU A 456 2.35 21.28 9.90
CA LEU A 456 1.19 20.77 9.19
C LEU A 456 1.43 19.29 8.88
N THR A 457 0.52 18.43 9.29
CA THR A 457 0.52 17.02 8.95
C THR A 457 -0.64 16.72 8.01
N ILE A 458 -0.34 16.12 6.86
CA ILE A 458 -1.33 15.70 5.86
C ILE A 458 -1.20 14.18 5.69
N ILE A 459 -2.29 13.47 5.99
CA ILE A 459 -2.38 12.01 5.98
C ILE A 459 -3.34 11.59 4.87
N PRO A 460 -2.85 11.14 3.70
CA PRO A 460 -3.69 10.47 2.71
C PRO A 460 -4.24 9.18 3.32
N ILE A 461 -5.54 9.14 3.65
CA ILE A 461 -6.14 8.00 4.37
C ILE A 461 -6.40 6.77 3.49
N SER A 462 -6.05 6.85 2.23
CA SER A 462 -6.01 5.74 1.26
C SER A 462 -4.59 5.22 1.00
N MET A 463 -3.58 5.66 1.74
CA MET A 463 -2.17 5.37 1.44
C MET A 463 -1.36 5.03 2.68
N ALA A 464 -0.23 4.34 2.46
CA ALA A 464 0.66 3.89 3.54
C ALA A 464 1.52 5.01 4.15
N GLN A 465 1.77 6.07 3.41
CA GLN A 465 2.66 7.15 3.83
C GLN A 465 1.92 8.47 3.99
N TYR A 466 2.38 9.27 4.95
CA TYR A 466 1.93 10.66 5.13
C TYR A 466 3.09 11.64 5.15
N ARG A 467 2.81 12.94 5.14
CA ARG A 467 3.82 13.97 5.11
C ARG A 467 3.62 15.02 6.17
N GLU A 468 4.73 15.41 6.82
CA GLU A 468 4.81 16.54 7.73
C GLU A 468 5.58 17.69 7.09
N PHE A 469 4.99 18.90 7.11
CA PHE A 469 5.64 20.16 6.73
C PHE A 469 5.84 21.01 7.98
N THR A 470 7.08 21.35 8.31
CA THR A 470 7.37 22.29 9.39
C THR A 470 7.78 23.63 8.80
N PHE A 471 6.93 24.62 8.96
CA PHE A 471 7.15 26.00 8.54
C PHE A 471 7.80 26.79 9.66
N THR A 472 8.89 27.51 9.36
CA THR A 472 9.55 28.43 10.30
C THR A 472 9.50 29.84 9.73
N PHE A 473 8.67 30.69 10.33
CA PHE A 473 8.44 32.07 9.91
C PHE A 473 9.48 33.00 10.58
N ARG A 474 10.18 33.81 9.78
CA ARG A 474 11.20 34.74 10.26
C ARG A 474 10.76 36.18 10.15
N ALA A 475 11.39 37.04 10.94
CA ALA A 475 11.05 38.46 11.01
C ALA A 475 11.26 39.23 9.67
N ASP A 476 12.20 38.75 8.84
CA ASP A 476 12.49 39.30 7.51
C ASP A 476 11.50 38.87 6.42
N GLY A 477 10.46 38.12 6.79
CA GLY A 477 9.45 37.55 5.89
C GLY A 477 9.92 36.30 5.15
N SER A 478 11.12 35.77 5.43
CA SER A 478 11.54 34.48 4.89
C SER A 478 10.89 33.35 5.67
N VAL A 479 10.61 32.24 4.95
CA VAL A 479 10.01 31.02 5.52
C VAL A 479 10.92 29.84 5.21
N GLY A 480 11.35 29.12 6.25
CA GLY A 480 11.99 27.84 6.10
C GLY A 480 10.93 26.74 6.13
N VAL A 481 11.01 25.76 5.22
CA VAL A 481 10.11 24.61 5.21
C VAL A 481 10.94 23.33 5.24
N LYS A 482 10.69 22.50 6.26
CA LYS A 482 11.20 21.15 6.36
C LYS A 482 10.06 20.19 6.00
N SER A 483 10.28 19.34 5.00
CA SER A 483 9.34 18.31 4.58
C SER A 483 9.86 16.94 4.96
N VAL A 484 9.02 16.09 5.56
CA VAL A 484 9.38 14.73 5.98
C VAL A 484 8.24 13.77 5.64
N ALA A 485 8.54 12.75 4.83
CA ALA A 485 7.63 11.62 4.64
C ALA A 485 7.74 10.62 5.80
N LYS A 486 6.65 9.98 6.18
CA LYS A 486 6.60 8.92 7.19
C LYS A 486 5.74 7.74 6.73
N PRO A 487 6.29 6.50 6.73
CA PRO A 487 7.71 6.19 6.91
C PRO A 487 8.58 6.84 5.83
N GLY A 488 9.85 7.10 6.15
CA GLY A 488 10.78 7.80 5.28
C GLY A 488 11.46 6.90 4.24
N PHE A 489 12.33 7.52 3.41
CA PHE A 489 13.06 6.78 2.37
C PHE A 489 14.09 5.81 2.96
N LYS A 490 14.67 6.12 4.12
CA LYS A 490 15.66 5.25 4.76
C LYS A 490 15.07 3.87 5.06
N GLU A 491 13.88 3.84 5.64
CA GLU A 491 13.15 2.62 5.98
C GLU A 491 12.80 1.82 4.72
N LEU A 492 12.36 2.50 3.67
CA LEU A 492 12.08 1.88 2.37
C LEU A 492 13.34 1.28 1.74
N PHE A 493 14.47 1.96 1.84
CA PHE A 493 15.75 1.50 1.29
C PHE A 493 16.29 0.28 2.06
N GLU A 494 16.19 0.27 3.38
CA GLU A 494 16.56 -0.88 4.21
C GLU A 494 15.70 -2.10 3.86
N PHE A 495 14.39 -1.91 3.67
CA PHE A 495 13.48 -2.96 3.19
C PHE A 495 13.92 -3.51 1.82
N TYR A 496 14.19 -2.63 0.84
CA TYR A 496 14.62 -3.02 -0.50
C TYR A 496 15.90 -3.87 -0.47
N LEU A 497 16.87 -3.51 0.36
CA LEU A 497 18.11 -4.27 0.51
C LEU A 497 17.86 -5.67 1.10
N MET A 498 17.02 -5.76 2.13
CA MET A 498 16.66 -7.06 2.74
C MET A 498 15.95 -7.96 1.73
N PHE A 499 15.03 -7.40 0.95
CA PHE A 499 14.26 -8.13 -0.05
C PHE A 499 15.13 -8.70 -1.18
N ASN A 500 16.21 -8.02 -1.54
CA ASN A 500 17.21 -8.50 -2.52
C ASN A 500 18.28 -9.42 -1.91
N GLY A 501 18.04 -9.99 -0.73
CA GLY A 501 18.95 -10.94 -0.09
C GLY A 501 20.20 -10.29 0.54
N THR A 502 20.29 -8.97 0.52
CA THR A 502 21.38 -8.23 1.16
C THR A 502 20.99 -7.95 2.61
N ARG A 503 21.30 -8.86 3.54
CA ARG A 503 21.24 -8.56 4.98
C ARG A 503 22.48 -7.77 5.34
N PRO A 504 22.44 -6.43 5.47
CA PRO A 504 23.63 -5.65 5.77
C PRO A 504 24.06 -5.93 7.22
N GLY A 505 25.16 -6.66 7.38
CA GLY A 505 25.85 -6.81 8.66
C GLY A 505 26.63 -5.54 9.03
N GLY A 506 26.78 -5.24 10.29
CA GLY A 506 27.61 -4.22 10.93
C GLY A 506 27.98 -2.97 10.13
N PHE A 507 29.08 -3.03 9.37
CA PHE A 507 29.61 -1.90 8.59
C PHE A 507 28.71 -1.54 7.39
N LEU A 508 28.21 -2.55 6.65
CA LEU A 508 27.29 -2.32 5.53
C LEU A 508 25.98 -1.67 5.99
N LYS A 509 25.45 -2.07 7.13
CA LYS A 509 24.23 -1.46 7.72
C LYS A 509 24.45 0.03 8.03
N LYS A 510 25.62 0.40 8.56
CA LYS A 510 26.01 1.80 8.77
C LYS A 510 26.15 2.57 7.46
N ALA A 511 26.82 1.99 6.45
CA ALA A 511 27.00 2.62 5.14
C ALA A 511 25.67 2.80 4.41
N CYS A 512 24.77 1.81 4.45
CA CYS A 512 23.42 1.90 3.89
C CYS A 512 22.56 2.92 4.65
N GLY A 513 22.68 3.00 5.98
CA GLY A 513 22.03 4.04 6.78
C GLY A 513 22.49 5.46 6.42
N VAL A 514 23.77 5.65 6.16
CA VAL A 514 24.32 6.94 5.70
C VAL A 514 23.83 7.28 4.30
N LEU A 515 23.84 6.31 3.38
CA LEU A 515 23.36 6.51 2.00
C LEU A 515 21.85 6.79 1.97
N GLY A 516 21.05 6.04 2.72
CA GLY A 516 19.61 6.26 2.88
C GLY A 516 19.32 7.63 3.49
N SER A 517 20.10 8.06 4.49
CA SER A 517 19.97 9.40 5.10
C SER A 517 20.36 10.51 4.11
N ALA A 518 21.40 10.31 3.31
CA ALA A 518 21.81 11.27 2.28
C ALA A 518 20.74 11.38 1.16
N MET A 519 20.16 10.27 0.74
CA MET A 519 19.06 10.25 -0.22
C MET A 519 17.78 10.87 0.37
N SER A 520 17.48 10.69 1.65
CA SER A 520 16.37 11.37 2.33
C SER A 520 16.49 12.89 2.25
N LEU A 521 17.72 13.45 2.29
CA LEU A 521 17.91 14.90 2.12
C LEU A 521 17.55 15.41 0.71
N VAL A 522 17.62 14.54 -0.30
CA VAL A 522 17.23 14.86 -1.69
C VAL A 522 15.72 14.67 -1.88
N LEU A 523 15.15 13.62 -1.28
CA LEU A 523 13.75 13.20 -1.47
C LEU A 523 12.79 13.91 -0.50
N ASP A 524 13.28 14.30 0.69
CA ASP A 524 12.59 15.12 1.68
C ASP A 524 13.35 16.45 1.88
N PRO A 525 13.43 17.31 0.86
CA PRO A 525 14.29 18.47 0.90
C PRO A 525 13.81 19.51 1.89
N ASN A 526 14.77 20.19 2.52
CA ASN A 526 14.51 21.46 3.15
C ASN A 526 14.47 22.54 2.06
N PHE A 527 13.40 23.29 2.01
CA PHE A 527 13.26 24.38 1.04
C PHE A 527 12.86 25.69 1.74
N GLY A 528 13.02 26.79 1.04
CA GLY A 528 12.69 28.09 1.56
C GLY A 528 11.60 28.75 0.73
N GLY A 529 10.86 29.62 1.37
CA GLY A 529 9.87 30.46 0.72
C GLY A 529 9.97 31.90 1.22
N ARG A 530 9.09 32.74 0.71
CA ARG A 530 8.94 34.09 1.17
C ARG A 530 7.46 34.50 1.21
N ILE A 531 7.07 35.17 2.28
CA ILE A 531 5.74 35.77 2.40
C ILE A 531 5.69 36.93 1.42
N GLU A 532 4.76 36.90 0.48
CA GLU A 532 4.55 38.01 -0.46
C GLU A 532 4.02 39.22 0.25
N ARG A 533 4.52 40.41 -0.15
CA ARG A 533 3.98 41.69 0.33
C ARG A 533 2.54 41.84 -0.19
N LYS A 534 1.60 42.28 0.67
CA LYS A 534 0.30 42.71 0.16
C LYS A 534 0.57 43.74 -0.95
N HIS A 535 0.17 43.44 -2.18
CA HIS A 535 0.02 44.51 -3.15
C HIS A 535 -1.01 45.47 -2.54
N SER A 536 -0.59 46.66 -2.14
CA SER A 536 -1.50 47.77 -1.95
C SER A 536 -2.21 47.91 -3.29
N ALA A 537 -3.53 47.65 -3.31
CA ALA A 537 -4.35 48.06 -4.43
C ALA A 537 -4.13 49.59 -4.55
N ALA A 538 -3.28 49.97 -5.51
CA ALA A 538 -3.22 51.34 -5.96
C ALA A 538 -4.54 51.60 -6.70
N GLY A 539 -5.23 52.63 -6.28
CA GLY A 539 -6.53 53.15 -6.51
C GLY A 539 -7.19 52.99 -7.89
#